data_06c5abc65698e36cbdf24d59c25d007f
#
_entry.id   06c5abc65698e36cbdf24d59c25d007f
#
_cell.length_a   1.000
_cell.length_b   1.000
_cell.length_c   1.000
_cell.angle_alpha   90.00
_cell.angle_beta   90.00
_cell.angle_gamma   90.00
#
_symmetry.space_group_name_H-M   'P 1'
#
loop_
_entity.id
_entity.type
_entity.pdbx_description
1 polymer ?
#
loop_
_entity_poly.entity_id
_entity_poly.type
_entity_poly.pdbx_seq_one_letter_code
_entity_poly.pdbx_strand_id
1 'polypeptide(L)'
;IFSYSGNTSELTNMLKYANRFRIKIIGVASKPESILLKASDIKLLLPRVKESDVTGMVPTSSTSITLLLGDCLATTVISKRKFSKEKFKIFHPGGNIGSSLLLAKDIMVTGKKLPVINFKKNLGEALKVMNQKKLGIVVLLQNKYIAGLVTDGDLRREIKFLSKKTNLKRFMKNKPFTVNENMPASKALAIMNEKKITSLLVSSSAQSKKKNKIKLKGIIHIHSLLKYGLR
;
A
#
# COMPACT_ATOMS: atom_id res chain seq x y z
N ILE A 1 23.90 -18.87 -11.95
CA ILE A 1 24.07 -20.19 -11.29
C ILE A 1 25.04 -20.02 -10.13
N PHE A 2 24.65 -20.51 -8.96
CA PHE A 2 25.48 -20.49 -7.75
C PHE A 2 25.82 -21.93 -7.37
N SER A 3 27.13 -22.21 -7.21
CA SER A 3 27.60 -23.49 -6.70
C SER A 3 28.97 -23.27 -6.09
N TYR A 4 29.12 -23.41 -4.77
CA TYR A 4 30.38 -23.10 -4.08
C TYR A 4 31.58 -23.88 -4.65
N SER A 5 31.42 -25.19 -4.86
CA SER A 5 32.46 -25.99 -5.52
C SER A 5 32.58 -25.74 -7.02
N GLY A 6 31.46 -25.38 -7.67
CA GLY A 6 31.33 -25.20 -9.11
C GLY A 6 31.52 -26.49 -9.94
N ASN A 7 31.58 -27.66 -9.28
CA ASN A 7 31.88 -28.95 -9.91
C ASN A 7 30.80 -30.02 -9.63
N THR A 8 29.63 -29.59 -9.20
CA THR A 8 28.49 -30.51 -8.94
C THR A 8 28.04 -31.16 -10.24
N SER A 9 27.85 -32.48 -10.24
CA SER A 9 27.52 -33.27 -11.44
C SER A 9 26.24 -32.79 -12.15
N GLU A 10 25.26 -32.37 -11.37
CA GLU A 10 23.96 -31.89 -11.85
C GLU A 10 24.06 -30.62 -12.72
N LEU A 11 25.12 -29.85 -12.56
CA LEU A 11 25.37 -28.65 -13.37
C LEU A 11 25.66 -28.98 -14.83
N THR A 12 26.22 -30.14 -15.12
CA THR A 12 26.69 -30.49 -16.47
C THR A 12 25.59 -30.41 -17.50
N ASN A 13 24.42 -30.96 -17.20
CA ASN A 13 23.28 -30.95 -18.14
C ASN A 13 22.71 -29.54 -18.31
N MET A 14 22.63 -28.75 -17.23
CA MET A 14 22.18 -27.38 -17.28
C MET A 14 23.12 -26.49 -18.11
N LEU A 15 24.43 -26.67 -17.94
CA LEU A 15 25.45 -25.92 -18.69
C LEU A 15 25.42 -26.29 -20.19
N LYS A 16 25.29 -27.59 -20.53
CA LYS A 16 25.12 -28.04 -21.90
C LYS A 16 23.86 -27.46 -22.53
N TYR A 17 22.74 -27.44 -21.81
CA TYR A 17 21.49 -26.84 -22.27
C TYR A 17 21.65 -25.34 -22.55
N ALA A 18 22.20 -24.59 -21.58
CA ALA A 18 22.42 -23.16 -21.73
C ALA A 18 23.32 -22.84 -22.94
N ASN A 19 24.40 -23.59 -23.09
CA ASN A 19 25.32 -23.41 -24.24
C ASN A 19 24.61 -23.71 -25.57
N ARG A 20 23.86 -24.83 -25.67
CA ARG A 20 23.11 -25.19 -26.88
C ARG A 20 22.14 -24.10 -27.32
N PHE A 21 21.48 -23.44 -26.36
CA PHE A 21 20.49 -22.38 -26.64
C PHE A 21 21.07 -20.96 -26.53
N ARG A 22 22.39 -20.83 -26.43
CA ARG A 22 23.12 -19.55 -26.31
C ARG A 22 22.59 -18.67 -25.17
N ILE A 23 22.19 -19.29 -24.06
CA ILE A 23 21.76 -18.57 -22.87
C ILE A 23 23.01 -18.10 -22.11
N LYS A 24 23.07 -16.79 -21.86
CA LYS A 24 24.17 -16.20 -21.07
C LYS A 24 24.20 -16.73 -19.66
N ILE A 25 25.39 -17.15 -19.20
CA ILE A 25 25.60 -17.72 -17.89
C ILE A 25 26.41 -16.77 -17.03
N ILE A 26 25.91 -16.45 -15.85
CA ILE A 26 26.65 -15.83 -14.76
C ILE A 26 26.92 -16.94 -13.75
N GLY A 27 28.16 -17.36 -13.61
CA GLY A 27 28.59 -18.41 -12.69
C GLY A 27 29.23 -17.83 -11.43
N VAL A 28 28.84 -18.39 -10.29
CA VAL A 28 29.38 -18.02 -8.97
C VAL A 28 29.94 -19.28 -8.31
N ALA A 29 31.24 -19.32 -8.07
CA ALA A 29 31.91 -20.45 -7.43
C ALA A 29 33.19 -20.01 -6.72
N SER A 30 33.77 -20.90 -5.85
CA SER A 30 35.02 -20.63 -5.13
C SER A 30 36.25 -21.19 -5.83
N LYS A 31 36.08 -22.04 -6.86
CA LYS A 31 37.20 -22.65 -7.60
C LYS A 31 37.28 -22.06 -9.01
N PRO A 32 38.34 -21.31 -9.38
CA PRO A 32 38.47 -20.67 -10.69
C PRO A 32 38.34 -21.66 -11.86
N GLU A 33 38.93 -22.85 -11.67
CA GLU A 33 38.97 -23.89 -12.69
C GLU A 33 37.75 -24.83 -12.71
N SER A 34 36.69 -24.49 -11.97
CA SER A 34 35.44 -25.28 -11.94
C SER A 34 34.73 -25.32 -13.28
N ILE A 35 34.02 -26.40 -13.54
CA ILE A 35 33.20 -26.56 -14.77
C ILE A 35 32.22 -25.41 -14.94
N LEU A 36 31.64 -24.91 -13.84
CA LEU A 36 30.69 -23.79 -13.85
C LEU A 36 31.39 -22.52 -14.36
N LEU A 37 32.51 -22.12 -13.75
CA LEU A 37 33.19 -20.88 -14.14
C LEU A 37 33.79 -20.96 -15.53
N LYS A 38 34.30 -22.14 -15.96
CA LYS A 38 34.78 -22.34 -17.34
C LYS A 38 33.68 -22.13 -18.36
N ALA A 39 32.47 -22.58 -18.07
CA ALA A 39 31.31 -22.47 -18.97
C ALA A 39 30.59 -21.11 -18.89
N SER A 40 30.97 -20.22 -17.96
CA SER A 40 30.24 -18.95 -17.72
C SER A 40 30.80 -17.80 -18.54
N ASP A 41 29.88 -16.99 -19.09
CA ASP A 41 30.20 -15.71 -19.75
C ASP A 41 30.66 -14.64 -18.76
N ILE A 42 30.08 -14.64 -17.54
CA ILE A 42 30.47 -13.77 -16.43
C ILE A 42 30.84 -14.65 -15.25
N LYS A 43 32.04 -14.46 -14.73
CA LYS A 43 32.63 -15.27 -13.65
C LYS A 43 32.70 -14.44 -12.37
N LEU A 44 32.03 -14.89 -11.32
CA LEU A 44 32.10 -14.30 -9.99
C LEU A 44 32.78 -15.30 -9.05
N LEU A 45 34.02 -14.99 -8.67
CA LEU A 45 34.83 -15.85 -7.81
C LEU A 45 34.55 -15.50 -6.35
N LEU A 46 34.08 -16.49 -5.58
CA LEU A 46 33.96 -16.40 -4.13
C LEU A 46 35.27 -16.70 -3.45
N PRO A 47 35.57 -16.08 -2.31
CA PRO A 47 36.73 -16.49 -1.50
C PRO A 47 36.55 -17.92 -1.00
N ARG A 48 37.65 -18.64 -0.90
CA ARG A 48 37.69 -19.94 -0.21
C ARG A 48 37.66 -19.71 1.29
N VAL A 49 36.68 -20.28 1.96
CA VAL A 49 36.50 -20.16 3.40
C VAL A 49 36.43 -21.54 4.04
N LYS A 50 36.86 -21.61 5.29
CA LYS A 50 36.69 -22.79 6.14
C LYS A 50 35.25 -22.78 6.66
N GLU A 51 34.57 -23.94 6.61
CA GLU A 51 33.29 -24.09 7.22
C GLU A 51 33.36 -23.99 8.74
N SER A 52 32.30 -23.48 9.37
CA SER A 52 32.26 -23.19 10.81
C SER A 52 31.95 -24.42 11.66
N ASP A 53 31.49 -25.52 11.05
CA ASP A 53 31.21 -26.74 11.77
C ASP A 53 32.52 -27.48 12.14
N VAL A 54 32.45 -28.29 13.18
CA VAL A 54 33.64 -29.03 13.69
C VAL A 54 34.21 -30.01 12.68
N THR A 55 33.41 -30.51 11.75
CA THR A 55 33.84 -31.45 10.72
C THR A 55 34.37 -30.76 9.46
N GLY A 56 34.07 -29.49 9.26
CA GLY A 56 34.39 -28.73 8.06
C GLY A 56 33.62 -29.20 6.81
N MET A 57 32.56 -29.99 6.98
CA MET A 57 31.78 -30.57 5.88
C MET A 57 30.41 -29.93 5.69
N VAL A 58 29.81 -29.42 6.76
CA VAL A 58 28.45 -28.82 6.70
C VAL A 58 28.54 -27.40 6.17
N PRO A 59 27.83 -27.06 5.07
CA PRO A 59 27.87 -25.71 4.52
C PRO A 59 27.34 -24.68 5.53
N THR A 60 28.18 -23.73 5.89
CA THR A 60 27.92 -22.66 6.86
C THR A 60 28.47 -21.33 6.35
N SER A 61 29.80 -21.16 6.41
CA SER A 61 30.50 -19.97 5.91
C SER A 61 30.28 -19.78 4.40
N SER A 62 30.36 -20.87 3.64
CA SER A 62 30.14 -20.85 2.18
C SER A 62 28.73 -20.42 1.81
N THR A 63 27.72 -20.88 2.52
CA THR A 63 26.32 -20.47 2.29
C THR A 63 26.08 -19.01 2.67
N SER A 64 26.70 -18.55 3.79
CA SER A 64 26.60 -17.16 4.23
C SER A 64 27.15 -16.18 3.21
N ILE A 65 28.35 -16.47 2.66
CA ILE A 65 28.97 -15.63 1.62
C ILE A 65 28.17 -15.64 0.34
N THR A 66 27.64 -16.79 -0.04
CA THR A 66 26.79 -16.92 -1.25
C THR A 66 25.51 -16.11 -1.12
N LEU A 67 24.85 -16.16 0.04
CA LEU A 67 23.67 -15.37 0.33
C LEU A 67 24.00 -13.87 0.30
N LEU A 68 25.07 -13.45 0.97
CA LEU A 68 25.50 -12.05 0.99
C LEU A 68 25.75 -11.51 -0.42
N LEU A 69 26.44 -12.26 -1.27
CA LEU A 69 26.64 -11.86 -2.66
C LEU A 69 25.31 -11.73 -3.42
N GLY A 70 24.39 -12.67 -3.22
CA GLY A 70 23.06 -12.62 -3.82
C GLY A 70 22.30 -11.34 -3.42
N ASP A 71 22.31 -11.01 -2.15
CA ASP A 71 21.67 -9.79 -1.62
C ASP A 71 22.33 -8.51 -2.17
N CYS A 72 23.66 -8.49 -2.25
CA CYS A 72 24.40 -7.36 -2.85
C CYS A 72 24.04 -7.16 -4.32
N LEU A 73 23.93 -8.24 -5.10
CA LEU A 73 23.50 -8.17 -6.50
C LEU A 73 22.05 -7.69 -6.63
N ALA A 74 21.15 -8.24 -5.82
CA ALA A 74 19.75 -7.87 -5.83
C ALA A 74 19.56 -6.38 -5.49
N THR A 75 20.20 -5.91 -4.42
CA THR A 75 20.10 -4.50 -3.98
C THR A 75 20.72 -3.54 -5.00
N THR A 76 21.82 -3.95 -5.64
CA THR A 76 22.44 -3.18 -6.73
C THR A 76 21.51 -3.04 -7.93
N VAL A 77 20.83 -4.12 -8.33
CA VAL A 77 19.84 -4.11 -9.43
C VAL A 77 18.64 -3.25 -9.06
N ILE A 78 18.16 -3.34 -7.81
CA ILE A 78 17.07 -2.50 -7.29
C ILE A 78 17.44 -1.01 -7.43
N SER A 79 18.63 -0.65 -6.99
CA SER A 79 19.16 0.72 -7.08
C SER A 79 19.27 1.20 -8.54
N LYS A 80 19.93 0.43 -9.41
CA LYS A 80 20.09 0.78 -10.83
C LYS A 80 18.78 0.90 -11.57
N ARG A 81 17.78 0.07 -11.27
CA ARG A 81 16.44 0.10 -11.90
C ARG A 81 15.53 1.18 -11.31
N LYS A 82 16.02 1.97 -10.35
CA LYS A 82 15.20 2.98 -9.62
C LYS A 82 13.88 2.36 -9.16
N PHE A 83 13.99 1.17 -8.55
CA PHE A 83 12.83 0.46 -8.05
C PHE A 83 12.29 1.19 -6.83
N SER A 84 11.04 1.63 -6.91
CA SER A 84 10.41 2.46 -5.88
C SER A 84 9.39 1.66 -5.06
N LYS A 85 8.97 2.24 -3.94
CA LYS A 85 7.91 1.68 -3.09
C LYS A 85 6.60 1.50 -3.86
N GLU A 86 6.30 2.39 -4.81
CA GLU A 86 5.11 2.32 -5.66
C GLU A 86 5.18 1.09 -6.58
N LYS A 87 6.35 0.82 -7.17
CA LYS A 87 6.57 -0.40 -7.97
C LYS A 87 6.47 -1.65 -7.11
N PHE A 88 7.01 -1.62 -5.88
CA PHE A 88 6.90 -2.74 -4.95
C PHE A 88 5.44 -3.08 -4.63
N LYS A 89 4.58 -2.08 -4.45
CA LYS A 89 3.15 -2.24 -4.20
C LYS A 89 2.43 -3.03 -5.31
N ILE A 90 2.84 -2.88 -6.59
CA ILE A 90 2.25 -3.60 -7.72
C ILE A 90 2.44 -5.11 -7.58
N PHE A 91 3.61 -5.54 -7.09
CA PHE A 91 3.93 -6.96 -6.91
C PHE A 91 3.45 -7.54 -5.57
N HIS A 92 3.16 -6.67 -4.58
CA HIS A 92 2.72 -7.07 -3.24
C HIS A 92 1.44 -6.31 -2.84
N PRO A 93 0.30 -6.52 -3.53
CA PRO A 93 -0.94 -5.79 -3.28
C PRO A 93 -1.59 -6.14 -1.94
N GLY A 94 -1.24 -7.28 -1.35
CA GLY A 94 -1.72 -7.75 -0.05
C GLY A 94 -0.60 -7.84 0.99
N GLY A 95 -1.00 -8.05 2.25
CA GLY A 95 -0.07 -8.17 3.38
C GLY A 95 0.36 -6.83 4.00
N ASN A 96 1.10 -6.92 5.12
CA ASN A 96 1.46 -5.76 5.95
C ASN A 96 2.26 -4.69 5.21
N ILE A 97 3.14 -5.08 4.28
CA ILE A 97 3.96 -4.13 3.53
C ILE A 97 3.11 -3.41 2.48
N GLY A 98 2.27 -4.13 1.75
CA GLY A 98 1.38 -3.55 0.75
C GLY A 98 0.37 -2.57 1.36
N SER A 99 -0.25 -2.95 2.48
CA SER A 99 -1.22 -2.11 3.19
C SER A 99 -0.58 -0.84 3.77
N SER A 100 0.66 -0.91 4.27
CA SER A 100 1.39 0.25 4.80
C SER A 100 1.70 1.33 3.76
N LEU A 101 1.73 0.95 2.48
CA LEU A 101 2.00 1.85 1.34
C LEU A 101 0.73 2.46 0.72
N LEU A 102 -0.46 2.09 1.22
CA LEU A 102 -1.72 2.64 0.72
C LEU A 102 -1.86 4.13 1.09
N LEU A 103 -2.35 4.90 0.14
CA LEU A 103 -2.71 6.31 0.34
C LEU A 103 -4.24 6.45 0.44
N ALA A 104 -4.68 7.57 0.98
CA ALA A 104 -6.10 7.92 1.08
C ALA A 104 -6.85 7.77 -0.26
N LYS A 105 -6.24 8.21 -1.36
CA LYS A 105 -6.80 8.10 -2.72
C LYS A 105 -7.01 6.68 -3.21
N ASP A 106 -6.23 5.71 -2.70
CA ASP A 106 -6.30 4.30 -3.13
C ASP A 106 -7.50 3.55 -2.53
N ILE A 107 -8.00 4.04 -1.38
CA ILE A 107 -9.03 3.36 -0.58
C ILE A 107 -10.32 4.16 -0.43
N MET A 108 -10.31 5.44 -0.81
CA MET A 108 -11.49 6.30 -0.69
C MET A 108 -12.60 5.91 -1.65
N VAL A 109 -13.82 6.06 -1.20
CA VAL A 109 -15.03 5.99 -2.04
C VAL A 109 -15.13 7.27 -2.85
N THR A 110 -15.43 7.17 -4.16
CA THR A 110 -15.48 8.32 -5.08
C THR A 110 -16.69 8.29 -6.01
N GLY A 111 -16.91 9.37 -6.74
CA GLY A 111 -17.89 9.47 -7.82
C GLY A 111 -19.34 9.23 -7.37
N LYS A 112 -20.10 8.45 -8.14
CA LYS A 112 -21.52 8.16 -7.87
C LYS A 112 -21.79 7.42 -6.56
N LYS A 113 -20.76 6.86 -5.91
CA LYS A 113 -20.88 6.19 -4.62
C LYS A 113 -20.84 7.15 -3.43
N LEU A 114 -20.47 8.41 -3.65
CA LEU A 114 -20.41 9.40 -2.59
C LEU A 114 -21.82 9.74 -2.06
N PRO A 115 -22.01 9.80 -0.72
CA PRO A 115 -23.24 10.23 -0.08
C PRO A 115 -23.28 11.77 -0.02
N VAL A 116 -23.52 12.41 -1.14
CA VAL A 116 -23.56 13.88 -1.26
C VAL A 116 -24.93 14.39 -1.60
N ILE A 117 -25.32 15.50 -0.98
CA ILE A 117 -26.55 16.24 -1.30
C ILE A 117 -26.27 17.74 -1.31
N ASN A 118 -27.18 18.51 -1.93
CA ASN A 118 -27.15 19.97 -1.80
C ASN A 118 -27.50 20.37 -0.37
N PHE A 119 -26.80 21.36 0.17
CA PHE A 119 -26.97 21.83 1.56
C PHE A 119 -28.36 22.41 1.85
N LYS A 120 -29.14 22.77 0.84
CA LYS A 120 -30.53 23.25 0.95
C LYS A 120 -31.58 22.13 1.12
N LYS A 121 -31.14 20.87 0.95
CA LYS A 121 -32.00 19.69 1.04
C LYS A 121 -32.42 19.40 2.50
N ASN A 122 -33.53 18.67 2.65
CA ASN A 122 -34.10 18.32 3.95
C ASN A 122 -33.63 16.96 4.49
N LEU A 123 -34.03 16.64 5.71
CA LEU A 123 -33.69 15.40 6.39
C LEU A 123 -34.18 14.16 5.62
N GLY A 124 -35.36 14.17 5.04
CA GLY A 124 -35.92 13.03 4.28
C GLY A 124 -34.99 12.63 3.11
N GLU A 125 -34.46 13.62 2.40
CA GLU A 125 -33.52 13.39 1.29
C GLU A 125 -32.17 12.89 1.79
N ALA A 126 -31.69 13.41 2.93
CA ALA A 126 -30.45 12.93 3.55
C ALA A 126 -30.55 11.47 3.97
N LEU A 127 -31.62 11.08 4.64
CA LEU A 127 -31.88 9.70 5.05
C LEU A 127 -31.97 8.75 3.85
N LYS A 128 -32.62 9.17 2.75
CA LYS A 128 -32.66 8.39 1.52
C LYS A 128 -31.25 8.10 0.98
N VAL A 129 -30.39 9.12 0.94
CA VAL A 129 -28.99 8.98 0.48
C VAL A 129 -28.18 8.13 1.44
N MET A 130 -28.30 8.33 2.76
CA MET A 130 -27.63 7.49 3.77
C MET A 130 -27.95 6.01 3.59
N ASN A 131 -29.24 5.67 3.46
CA ASN A 131 -29.68 4.30 3.27
C ASN A 131 -29.17 3.68 1.96
N GLN A 132 -29.17 4.45 0.87
CA GLN A 132 -28.67 3.98 -0.43
C GLN A 132 -27.15 3.78 -0.44
N LYS A 133 -26.39 4.66 0.20
CA LYS A 133 -24.91 4.62 0.16
C LYS A 133 -24.29 3.81 1.30
N LYS A 134 -25.05 3.52 2.36
CA LYS A 134 -24.64 2.65 3.50
C LYS A 134 -23.34 3.04 4.18
N LEU A 135 -23.01 4.34 4.20
CA LEU A 135 -21.81 4.86 4.86
C LEU A 135 -22.10 5.56 6.19
N GLY A 136 -23.38 5.58 6.63
CA GLY A 136 -23.77 6.23 7.88
C GLY A 136 -23.55 7.75 7.94
N ILE A 137 -23.24 8.37 6.80
CA ILE A 137 -22.98 9.81 6.71
C ILE A 137 -23.58 10.40 5.43
N VAL A 138 -23.81 11.71 5.44
CA VAL A 138 -24.12 12.52 4.27
C VAL A 138 -23.32 13.81 4.30
N VAL A 139 -22.67 14.13 3.19
CA VAL A 139 -21.92 15.37 3.02
C VAL A 139 -22.81 16.41 2.31
N LEU A 140 -22.94 17.56 2.93
CA LEU A 140 -23.68 18.67 2.39
C LEU A 140 -22.75 19.56 1.56
N LEU A 141 -23.11 19.76 0.30
CA LEU A 141 -22.34 20.60 -0.62
C LEU A 141 -23.08 21.91 -0.91
N GLN A 142 -22.33 23.01 -0.89
CA GLN A 142 -22.76 24.32 -1.37
C GLN A 142 -21.80 24.77 -2.48
N ASN A 143 -22.32 25.02 -3.68
CA ASN A 143 -21.49 25.43 -4.82
C ASN A 143 -20.29 24.51 -5.07
N LYS A 144 -20.48 23.18 -4.99
CA LYS A 144 -19.44 22.12 -5.12
C LYS A 144 -18.40 22.05 -3.98
N TYR A 145 -18.56 22.87 -2.94
CA TYR A 145 -17.67 22.86 -1.76
C TYR A 145 -18.39 22.20 -0.56
N ILE A 146 -17.60 21.63 0.34
CA ILE A 146 -18.09 21.03 1.56
C ILE A 146 -18.67 22.15 2.44
N ALA A 147 -19.97 22.10 2.70
CA ALA A 147 -20.65 22.98 3.63
C ALA A 147 -20.71 22.36 5.03
N GLY A 148 -20.83 21.04 5.10
CA GLY A 148 -20.85 20.31 6.35
C GLY A 148 -21.09 18.82 6.17
N LEU A 149 -21.25 18.14 7.31
CA LEU A 149 -21.43 16.70 7.42
C LEU A 149 -22.52 16.39 8.44
N VAL A 150 -23.38 15.42 8.13
CA VAL A 150 -24.37 14.84 9.07
C VAL A 150 -24.11 13.35 9.14
N THR A 151 -24.04 12.81 10.35
CA THR A 151 -23.89 11.38 10.60
C THR A 151 -25.18 10.78 11.14
N ASP A 152 -25.37 9.48 11.02
CA ASP A 152 -26.49 8.75 11.63
C ASP A 152 -26.49 8.89 13.17
N GLY A 153 -25.31 8.97 13.79
CA GLY A 153 -25.18 9.23 15.22
C GLY A 153 -25.67 10.63 15.62
N ASP A 154 -25.44 11.65 14.78
CA ASP A 154 -25.97 13.00 15.02
C ASP A 154 -27.50 12.99 14.97
N LEU A 155 -28.07 12.25 14.02
CA LEU A 155 -29.54 12.12 13.89
C LEU A 155 -30.17 11.34 15.05
N ARG A 156 -29.54 10.26 15.49
CA ARG A 156 -30.06 9.46 16.64
C ARG A 156 -30.12 10.26 17.93
N ARG A 157 -29.15 11.14 18.20
CA ARG A 157 -29.16 12.00 19.40
C ARG A 157 -30.32 12.96 19.44
N GLU A 158 -30.80 13.38 18.28
CA GLU A 158 -31.84 14.39 18.12
C GLU A 158 -33.20 13.80 17.68
N ILE A 159 -33.41 12.50 17.89
CA ILE A 159 -34.55 11.76 17.31
C ILE A 159 -35.89 12.38 17.62
N LYS A 160 -36.08 12.99 18.79
CA LYS A 160 -37.31 13.66 19.22
C LYS A 160 -37.71 14.84 18.34
N PHE A 161 -36.76 15.42 17.60
CA PHE A 161 -36.97 16.61 16.77
C PHE A 161 -36.97 16.29 15.26
N LEU A 162 -36.95 14.99 14.91
CA LEU A 162 -36.82 14.57 13.52
C LEU A 162 -38.18 14.63 12.82
N SER A 163 -38.30 15.47 11.81
CA SER A 163 -39.33 15.46 10.77
C SER A 163 -38.66 15.36 9.40
N LYS A 164 -39.34 14.70 8.44
CA LYS A 164 -38.83 14.63 7.06
C LYS A 164 -38.52 15.99 6.46
N LYS A 165 -39.23 17.03 6.87
CA LYS A 165 -39.06 18.42 6.42
C LYS A 165 -38.01 19.20 7.22
N THR A 166 -37.41 18.61 8.27
CA THR A 166 -36.46 19.31 9.13
C THR A 166 -35.24 19.77 8.34
N ASN A 167 -34.81 21.00 8.59
CA ASN A 167 -33.61 21.56 7.95
C ASN A 167 -32.35 20.91 8.54
N LEU A 168 -31.47 20.38 7.66
CA LEU A 168 -30.25 19.71 8.04
C LEU A 168 -29.22 20.59 8.74
N LYS A 169 -29.29 21.91 8.60
CA LYS A 169 -28.37 22.85 9.27
C LYS A 169 -28.34 22.68 10.79
N ARG A 170 -29.44 22.23 11.39
CA ARG A 170 -29.55 21.99 12.83
C ARG A 170 -28.61 20.88 13.30
N PHE A 171 -28.34 19.86 12.47
CA PHE A 171 -27.57 18.67 12.80
C PHE A 171 -26.19 18.65 12.15
N MET A 172 -25.91 19.64 11.33
CA MET A 172 -24.73 19.69 10.50
C MET A 172 -23.49 20.07 11.30
N LYS A 173 -22.44 19.27 11.20
CA LYS A 173 -21.09 19.65 11.62
C LYS A 173 -20.46 20.54 10.56
N ASN A 174 -20.22 21.80 10.87
CA ASN A 174 -19.73 22.82 9.92
C ASN A 174 -18.25 22.66 9.54
N LYS A 175 -17.46 21.95 10.35
CA LYS A 175 -16.00 21.76 10.12
C LYS A 175 -15.67 20.26 10.20
N PRO A 176 -16.07 19.44 9.21
CA PRO A 176 -15.74 18.03 9.23
C PRO A 176 -14.24 17.82 9.03
N PHE A 177 -13.70 16.77 9.65
CA PHE A 177 -12.30 16.40 9.45
C PHE A 177 -12.04 16.04 7.98
N THR A 178 -11.02 16.66 7.43
CA THR A 178 -10.64 16.50 6.03
C THR A 178 -9.15 16.21 5.94
N VAL A 179 -8.80 15.21 5.14
CA VAL A 179 -7.41 14.80 4.92
C VAL A 179 -7.00 14.95 3.45
N ASN A 180 -5.70 15.03 3.21
CA ASN A 180 -5.17 15.07 1.85
C ASN A 180 -5.25 13.69 1.18
N GLU A 181 -5.54 13.66 -0.12
CA GLU A 181 -5.62 12.42 -0.90
C GLU A 181 -4.31 11.61 -0.93
N ASN A 182 -3.16 12.24 -0.73
CA ASN A 182 -1.86 11.59 -0.65
C ASN A 182 -1.44 11.23 0.80
N MET A 183 -2.34 11.37 1.78
CA MET A 183 -2.07 10.94 3.15
C MET A 183 -1.95 9.41 3.21
N PRO A 184 -0.96 8.84 3.95
CA PRO A 184 -0.92 7.40 4.21
C PRO A 184 -2.23 6.91 4.87
N ALA A 185 -2.74 5.78 4.40
CA ALA A 185 -3.99 5.20 4.91
C ALA A 185 -3.90 4.81 6.40
N SER A 186 -2.73 4.36 6.85
CA SER A 186 -2.44 4.10 8.27
C SER A 186 -2.59 5.36 9.13
N LYS A 187 -2.12 6.50 8.63
CA LYS A 187 -2.29 7.79 9.34
C LYS A 187 -3.76 8.23 9.36
N ALA A 188 -4.51 7.96 8.28
CA ALA A 188 -5.95 8.21 8.28
C ALA A 188 -6.67 7.37 9.35
N LEU A 189 -6.31 6.09 9.51
CA LEU A 189 -6.83 5.21 10.55
C LEU A 189 -6.50 5.73 11.95
N ALA A 190 -5.26 6.15 12.19
CA ALA A 190 -4.85 6.73 13.47
C ALA A 190 -5.68 7.96 13.84
N ILE A 191 -5.93 8.86 12.88
CA ILE A 191 -6.81 10.02 13.08
C ILE A 191 -8.24 9.58 13.41
N MET A 192 -8.78 8.57 12.72
CA MET A 192 -10.13 8.08 12.98
C MET A 192 -10.25 7.50 14.39
N ASN A 193 -9.26 6.74 14.84
CA ASN A 193 -9.21 6.18 16.20
C ASN A 193 -9.08 7.29 17.26
N GLU A 194 -8.16 8.23 17.08
CA GLU A 194 -7.96 9.36 17.99
C GLU A 194 -9.23 10.21 18.13
N LYS A 195 -9.87 10.53 17.02
CA LYS A 195 -11.08 11.37 16.99
C LYS A 195 -12.37 10.58 17.22
N LYS A 196 -12.30 9.25 17.36
CA LYS A 196 -13.47 8.35 17.52
C LYS A 196 -14.51 8.56 16.44
N ILE A 197 -14.06 8.62 15.17
CA ILE A 197 -14.89 8.81 13.99
C ILE A 197 -14.72 7.65 13.01
N THR A 198 -15.79 7.30 12.31
CA THR A 198 -15.81 6.17 11.36
C THR A 198 -15.59 6.60 9.90
N SER A 199 -15.51 7.90 9.64
CA SER A 199 -15.37 8.43 8.29
C SER A 199 -14.52 9.69 8.26
N LEU A 200 -13.68 9.82 7.22
CA LEU A 200 -12.88 11.01 6.93
C LEU A 200 -13.18 11.51 5.51
N LEU A 201 -13.33 12.79 5.36
CA LEU A 201 -13.44 13.42 4.06
C LEU A 201 -12.05 13.60 3.44
N VAL A 202 -11.95 13.39 2.13
CA VAL A 202 -10.70 13.49 1.37
C VAL A 202 -10.78 14.65 0.38
N SER A 203 -9.74 15.46 0.34
CA SER A 203 -9.59 16.56 -0.62
C SER A 203 -8.18 16.60 -1.21
N SER A 204 -7.99 17.36 -2.30
CA SER A 204 -6.66 17.58 -2.91
C SER A 204 -5.79 18.58 -2.15
N SER A 205 -6.40 19.46 -1.35
CA SER A 205 -5.68 20.44 -0.53
C SER A 205 -5.92 20.14 0.94
N ALA A 206 -4.84 19.89 1.70
CA ALA A 206 -4.91 19.95 3.15
C ALA A 206 -5.36 21.36 3.53
N GLN A 207 -6.41 21.47 4.36
CA GLN A 207 -7.01 22.71 4.87
C GLN A 207 -6.30 23.99 4.42
N SER A 208 -6.73 24.54 3.29
CA SER A 208 -6.21 25.84 2.85
C SER A 208 -6.63 26.87 3.89
N LYS A 209 -5.66 27.39 4.64
CA LYS A 209 -5.86 28.44 5.68
C LYS A 209 -6.50 29.72 5.15
N LYS A 210 -6.62 29.90 3.83
CA LYS A 210 -7.03 31.19 3.22
C LYS A 210 -8.43 31.26 2.64
N LYS A 211 -9.18 30.17 2.41
CA LYS A 211 -10.62 30.23 2.02
C LYS A 211 -11.31 28.91 2.42
N ASN A 212 -12.41 29.00 3.15
CA ASN A 212 -13.30 27.89 3.58
C ASN A 212 -13.95 27.08 2.44
N LYS A 213 -13.27 26.91 1.29
CA LYS A 213 -13.82 26.27 0.09
C LYS A 213 -13.04 24.98 -0.21
N ILE A 214 -13.38 23.92 0.51
CA ILE A 214 -12.79 22.59 0.32
C ILE A 214 -13.66 21.78 -0.64
N LYS A 215 -13.07 21.28 -1.73
CA LYS A 215 -13.75 20.36 -2.66
C LYS A 215 -13.61 18.93 -2.16
N LEU A 216 -14.72 18.21 -2.11
CA LEU A 216 -14.74 16.79 -1.80
C LEU A 216 -14.19 15.99 -2.98
N LYS A 217 -13.18 15.16 -2.74
CA LYS A 217 -12.66 14.17 -3.70
C LYS A 217 -13.17 12.78 -3.39
N GLY A 218 -13.24 12.43 -2.10
CA GLY A 218 -13.62 11.11 -1.66
C GLY A 218 -13.95 11.06 -0.18
N ILE A 219 -14.32 9.88 0.27
CA ILE A 219 -14.58 9.56 1.68
C ILE A 219 -13.88 8.26 2.01
N ILE A 220 -13.10 8.25 3.08
CA ILE A 220 -12.57 7.03 3.67
C ILE A 220 -13.53 6.59 4.78
N HIS A 221 -13.98 5.34 4.73
CA HIS A 221 -14.75 4.73 5.79
C HIS A 221 -13.91 3.66 6.49
N ILE A 222 -14.08 3.48 7.79
CA ILE A 222 -13.27 2.55 8.59
C ILE A 222 -13.29 1.12 8.02
N HIS A 223 -14.45 0.65 7.55
CA HIS A 223 -14.56 -0.67 6.91
C HIS A 223 -13.72 -0.81 5.65
N SER A 224 -13.49 0.28 4.91
CA SER A 224 -12.59 0.25 3.75
C SER A 224 -11.14 0.00 4.21
N LEU A 225 -10.70 0.63 5.29
CA LEU A 225 -9.37 0.42 5.87
C LEU A 225 -9.17 -1.02 6.35
N LEU A 226 -10.15 -1.55 7.09
CA LEU A 226 -10.12 -2.93 7.58
C LEU A 226 -10.08 -3.96 6.44
N LYS A 227 -10.81 -3.71 5.34
CA LYS A 227 -10.79 -4.58 4.15
C LYS A 227 -9.41 -4.69 3.52
N TYR A 228 -8.58 -3.65 3.61
CA TYR A 228 -7.19 -3.64 3.13
C TYR A 228 -6.18 -4.10 4.19
N GLY A 229 -6.65 -4.69 5.31
CA GLY A 229 -5.79 -5.26 6.36
C GLY A 229 -5.12 -4.23 7.26
N LEU A 230 -5.56 -2.97 7.24
CA LEU A 230 -5.09 -1.94 8.18
C LEU A 230 -5.80 -2.13 9.53
N ARG A 231 -5.01 -2.25 10.60
CA ARG A 231 -5.48 -2.45 11.98
C ARG A 231 -4.84 -1.44 12.92
#